data_390d8d6bbf8147358fc477788ae46db4
#
_entry.id   390d8d6bbf8147358fc477788ae46db4
#
_cell.length_a   1.000
_cell.length_b   1.000
_cell.length_c   1.000
_cell.angle_alpha   90.00
_cell.angle_beta   90.00
_cell.angle_gamma   90.00
#
_symmetry.space_group_name_H-M   'P 1'
#
loop_
_entity.id
_entity.type
_entity.pdbx_description
1 polymer ?
#
loop_
_entity_poly.entity_id
_entity_poly.type
_entity_poly.pdbx_seq_one_letter_code
_entity_poly.pdbx_strand_id
1 'polypeptide(L)'
;MRRIALVCYVVISASAFGRFVYAQDDAKTNAARQQETGPKAPEPPAHYYRLDFVVQEIGADGKPVNSRSYSTDVNTRPHGDTSMIKTGSRIPIMVGGPATSGGEKHFDINYQYIDVGVNLSAGDVHEVGHLLAIFLKAEVSSLGTASANATSDPVIRQNTRVGPVVIPVGKPTVVFSSDALESKGGMQVSVTATLLE
;
A
#
# COMPACT_ATOMS: atom_id res chain seq x y z
N MET A 1 40.08 36.48 -11.24
CA MET A 1 41.38 35.91 -11.62
C MET A 1 41.93 35.14 -10.42
N ARG A 2 41.83 33.81 -10.40
CA ARG A 2 42.67 32.90 -9.61
C ARG A 2 42.48 31.49 -10.18
N ARG A 3 43.45 31.08 -10.94
CA ARG A 3 43.59 29.72 -11.46
C ARG A 3 44.15 28.83 -10.36
N ILE A 4 43.55 27.67 -10.11
CA ILE A 4 44.16 26.60 -9.29
C ILE A 4 44.24 25.37 -10.17
N ALA A 5 45.45 24.87 -10.22
CA ALA A 5 45.93 23.80 -11.09
C ALA A 5 45.50 22.42 -10.58
N LEU A 6 45.18 21.58 -11.54
CA LEU A 6 44.95 20.15 -11.41
C LEU A 6 46.30 19.42 -11.32
N VAL A 7 46.54 18.67 -10.27
CA VAL A 7 47.68 17.74 -10.18
C VAL A 7 47.13 16.32 -10.28
N CYS A 8 47.37 15.67 -11.41
CA CYS A 8 47.19 14.24 -11.62
C CYS A 8 48.38 13.48 -10.99
N TYR A 9 48.09 12.60 -10.07
CA TYR A 9 49.04 11.61 -9.60
C TYR A 9 48.69 10.25 -10.23
N VAL A 10 49.53 9.81 -11.17
CA VAL A 10 49.51 8.46 -11.73
C VAL A 10 50.43 7.62 -10.87
N VAL A 11 49.92 6.62 -10.20
CA VAL A 11 50.75 5.58 -9.57
C VAL A 11 50.59 4.29 -10.37
N ILE A 12 51.65 3.96 -11.09
CA ILE A 12 51.85 2.66 -11.73
C ILE A 12 52.49 1.75 -10.67
N SER A 13 51.84 0.68 -10.27
CA SER A 13 52.50 -0.40 -9.54
C SER A 13 52.34 -1.72 -10.28
N ALA A 14 53.51 -2.30 -10.51
CA ALA A 14 53.79 -3.49 -11.32
C ALA A 14 53.22 -4.77 -10.69
N SER A 15 52.73 -5.62 -11.56
CA SER A 15 52.24 -6.96 -11.33
C SER A 15 53.36 -7.94 -10.96
N ALA A 16 53.19 -8.66 -9.86
CA ALA A 16 53.93 -9.90 -9.58
C ALA A 16 52.93 -11.07 -9.65
N PHE A 17 53.14 -11.94 -10.64
CA PHE A 17 52.45 -13.22 -10.81
C PHE A 17 52.89 -14.19 -9.69
N GLY A 18 52.02 -14.42 -8.72
CA GLY A 18 52.16 -15.53 -7.78
C GLY A 18 51.15 -16.61 -8.13
N ARG A 19 51.61 -17.77 -8.60
CA ARG A 19 50.80 -18.98 -8.73
C ARG A 19 50.44 -19.47 -7.33
N PHE A 20 49.18 -19.35 -6.93
CA PHE A 20 48.65 -20.06 -5.77
C PHE A 20 48.00 -21.35 -6.21
N VAL A 21 48.57 -22.45 -5.70
CA VAL A 21 48.06 -23.81 -5.73
C VAL A 21 46.78 -23.83 -4.88
N TYR A 22 45.63 -24.17 -5.47
CA TYR A 22 44.42 -24.46 -4.74
C TYR A 22 44.55 -25.83 -4.05
N ALA A 23 44.78 -25.82 -2.74
CA ALA A 23 44.57 -26.99 -1.92
C ALA A 23 43.08 -26.95 -1.47
N GLN A 24 42.39 -28.02 -1.78
CA GLN A 24 41.04 -28.31 -1.29
C GLN A 24 41.03 -28.31 0.24
N ASP A 25 40.18 -27.46 0.80
CA ASP A 25 39.80 -27.54 2.21
C ASP A 25 38.28 -27.45 2.31
N ASP A 26 37.60 -28.49 1.72
CA ASP A 26 36.16 -28.63 1.69
C ASP A 26 35.54 -29.14 3.03
N ALA A 27 36.33 -29.21 4.10
CA ALA A 27 35.87 -29.81 5.36
C ALA A 27 35.45 -28.82 6.47
N LYS A 28 35.61 -27.49 6.28
CA LYS A 28 35.30 -26.52 7.35
C LYS A 28 34.05 -25.67 7.12
N THR A 29 33.43 -25.73 5.97
CA THR A 29 32.28 -24.86 5.66
C THR A 29 30.93 -25.43 6.14
N ASN A 30 30.86 -26.70 6.51
CA ASN A 30 29.63 -27.33 7.00
C ASN A 30 29.41 -27.27 8.50
N ALA A 31 30.41 -26.86 9.30
CA ALA A 31 30.28 -26.79 10.76
C ALA A 31 29.69 -25.43 11.24
N ALA A 32 29.65 -24.39 10.40
CA ALA A 32 29.18 -23.05 10.79
C ALA A 32 27.68 -22.80 10.50
N ARG A 33 26.97 -23.78 9.92
CA ARG A 33 25.51 -23.66 9.61
C ARG A 33 24.58 -24.44 10.54
N GLN A 34 25.09 -25.03 11.60
CA GLN A 34 24.29 -25.81 12.57
C GLN A 34 24.23 -25.18 13.97
N GLN A 35 24.38 -23.90 14.10
CA GLN A 35 24.17 -23.24 15.37
C GLN A 35 23.24 -22.05 15.20
N GLU A 36 21.92 -22.33 15.32
CA GLU A 36 20.92 -21.42 15.89
C GLU A 36 19.52 -22.07 15.84
N THR A 37 19.39 -23.23 16.48
CA THR A 37 18.09 -23.66 16.98
C THR A 37 18.15 -23.75 18.50
N GLY A 38 18.41 -22.59 19.12
CA GLY A 38 18.04 -22.41 20.52
C GLY A 38 16.51 -22.61 20.63
N PRO A 39 16.01 -23.10 21.79
CA PRO A 39 14.55 -23.19 21.98
C PRO A 39 13.96 -21.79 21.71
N LYS A 40 13.14 -21.69 20.65
CA LYS A 40 12.40 -20.46 20.35
C LYS A 40 11.57 -20.14 21.59
N ALA A 41 11.76 -18.99 22.20
CA ALA A 41 10.96 -18.55 23.33
C ALA A 41 9.47 -18.72 22.95
N PRO A 42 8.61 -19.19 23.87
CA PRO A 42 7.20 -19.35 23.57
C PRO A 42 6.64 -18.01 23.09
N GLU A 43 6.02 -18.02 21.92
CA GLU A 43 5.37 -16.84 21.38
C GLU A 43 4.26 -16.39 22.34
N PRO A 44 4.13 -15.08 22.61
CA PRO A 44 3.01 -14.59 23.42
C PRO A 44 1.67 -15.02 22.79
N PRO A 45 0.64 -15.25 23.61
CA PRO A 45 -0.67 -15.59 23.09
C PRO A 45 -1.16 -14.49 22.13
N ALA A 46 -1.68 -14.90 20.98
CA ALA A 46 -2.23 -13.96 20.01
C ALA A 46 -3.67 -13.64 20.36
N HIS A 47 -4.01 -12.36 20.37
CA HIS A 47 -5.40 -11.91 20.44
C HIS A 47 -5.93 -11.64 19.05
N TYR A 48 -7.22 -11.91 18.85
CA TYR A 48 -7.92 -11.68 17.60
C TYR A 48 -8.89 -10.52 17.76
N TYR A 49 -8.93 -9.67 16.75
CA TYR A 49 -9.82 -8.50 16.73
C TYR A 49 -10.62 -8.48 15.44
N ARG A 50 -11.90 -8.17 15.56
CA ARG A 50 -12.73 -7.75 14.43
C ARG A 50 -12.58 -6.26 14.22
N LEU A 51 -12.30 -5.86 12.99
CA LEU A 51 -12.28 -4.47 12.55
C LEU A 51 -13.52 -4.20 11.70
N ASP A 52 -14.42 -3.36 12.21
CA ASP A 52 -15.61 -2.90 11.50
C ASP A 52 -15.33 -1.51 10.95
N PHE A 53 -15.21 -1.41 9.63
CA PHE A 53 -15.01 -0.17 8.90
C PHE A 53 -16.33 0.39 8.43
N VAL A 54 -16.51 1.70 8.55
CA VAL A 54 -17.64 2.44 7.97
C VAL A 54 -17.07 3.51 7.05
N VAL A 55 -17.34 3.38 5.76
CA VAL A 55 -16.99 4.36 4.72
C VAL A 55 -18.21 5.21 4.46
N GLN A 56 -18.10 6.52 4.67
CA GLN A 56 -19.22 7.47 4.54
C GLN A 56 -18.86 8.57 3.54
N GLU A 57 -19.80 8.87 2.67
CA GLU A 57 -19.80 10.07 1.87
C GLU A 57 -20.58 11.15 2.61
N ILE A 58 -19.95 12.32 2.82
CA ILE A 58 -20.52 13.44 3.57
C ILE A 58 -21.02 14.48 2.56
N GLY A 59 -22.28 14.85 2.69
CA GLY A 59 -22.89 15.87 1.86
C GLY A 59 -22.46 17.30 2.24
N ALA A 60 -22.90 18.26 1.45
CA ALA A 60 -22.61 19.69 1.65
C ALA A 60 -23.16 20.25 2.98
N ASP A 61 -24.12 19.58 3.58
CA ASP A 61 -24.72 19.91 4.87
C ASP A 61 -24.01 19.24 6.07
N GLY A 62 -22.90 18.55 5.81
CA GLY A 62 -22.13 17.83 6.81
C GLY A 62 -22.74 16.49 7.24
N LYS A 63 -23.83 16.05 6.62
CA LYS A 63 -24.49 14.78 6.95
C LYS A 63 -24.06 13.65 6.01
N PRO A 64 -24.02 12.40 6.50
CA PRO A 64 -23.80 11.26 5.65
C PRO A 64 -24.91 11.10 4.61
N VAL A 65 -24.57 11.09 3.34
CA VAL A 65 -25.48 10.84 2.21
C VAL A 65 -25.39 9.40 1.72
N ASN A 66 -24.27 8.73 1.98
CA ASN A 66 -24.05 7.34 1.67
C ASN A 66 -23.18 6.71 2.76
N SER A 67 -23.44 5.45 3.11
CA SER A 67 -22.66 4.71 4.12
C SER A 67 -22.57 3.25 3.74
N ARG A 68 -21.35 2.69 3.84
CA ARG A 68 -21.06 1.28 3.58
C ARG A 68 -20.20 0.72 4.69
N SER A 69 -20.54 -0.48 5.14
CA SER A 69 -19.83 -1.17 6.21
C SER A 69 -19.08 -2.38 5.67
N TYR A 70 -17.89 -2.61 6.22
CA TYR A 70 -17.01 -3.72 5.88
C TYR A 70 -16.40 -4.27 7.17
N SER A 71 -16.27 -5.59 7.28
CA SER A 71 -15.68 -6.23 8.45
C SER A 71 -14.57 -7.19 8.05
N THR A 72 -13.52 -7.23 8.84
CA THR A 72 -12.44 -8.21 8.70
C THR A 72 -11.82 -8.51 10.06
N ASP A 73 -11.16 -9.67 10.17
CA ASP A 73 -10.50 -10.07 11.39
C ASP A 73 -8.98 -9.93 11.23
N VAL A 74 -8.30 -9.53 12.32
CA VAL A 74 -6.85 -9.39 12.42
C VAL A 74 -6.35 -10.03 13.71
N ASN A 75 -5.05 -10.27 13.82
CA ASN A 75 -4.44 -10.81 15.03
C ASN A 75 -3.16 -10.08 15.41
N THR A 76 -2.75 -10.20 16.66
CA THR A 76 -1.57 -9.54 17.23
C THR A 76 -0.28 -10.37 17.14
N ARG A 77 -0.24 -11.43 16.32
CA ARG A 77 0.99 -12.21 16.11
C ARG A 77 2.08 -11.35 15.49
N PRO A 78 3.32 -11.46 15.96
CA PRO A 78 4.45 -10.82 15.29
C PRO A 78 4.51 -11.30 13.84
N HIS A 79 4.63 -10.37 12.91
CA HIS A 79 4.58 -10.66 11.46
C HIS A 79 3.29 -11.35 11.00
N GLY A 80 2.18 -11.06 11.68
CA GLY A 80 0.86 -11.56 11.34
C GLY A 80 0.44 -11.15 9.91
N ASP A 81 -0.48 -11.93 9.35
CA ASP A 81 -0.99 -11.69 8.01
C ASP A 81 -1.69 -10.33 7.91
N THR A 82 -1.52 -9.68 6.77
CA THR A 82 -2.30 -8.49 6.42
C THR A 82 -3.68 -8.93 5.95
N SER A 83 -4.71 -8.45 6.61
CA SER A 83 -6.10 -8.67 6.19
C SER A 83 -6.50 -7.60 5.17
N MET A 84 -7.20 -8.02 4.10
CA MET A 84 -7.57 -7.14 3.00
C MET A 84 -9.02 -7.34 2.57
N ILE A 85 -9.71 -6.22 2.37
CA ILE A 85 -11.03 -6.17 1.74
C ILE A 85 -10.88 -5.37 0.44
N LYS A 86 -11.24 -5.96 -0.69
CA LYS A 86 -11.28 -5.27 -1.97
C LYS A 86 -12.65 -5.51 -2.59
N THR A 87 -13.38 -4.43 -2.86
CA THR A 87 -14.70 -4.47 -3.53
C THR A 87 -14.83 -3.28 -4.46
N GLY A 88 -15.41 -3.49 -5.63
CA GLY A 88 -15.55 -2.44 -6.63
C GLY A 88 -15.90 -2.99 -8.00
N SER A 89 -15.79 -2.12 -8.98
CA SER A 89 -16.00 -2.40 -10.38
C SER A 89 -14.74 -2.12 -11.18
N ARG A 90 -14.57 -2.86 -12.27
CA ARG A 90 -13.51 -2.66 -13.24
C ARG A 90 -14.04 -1.89 -14.42
N ILE A 91 -13.47 -0.73 -14.71
CA ILE A 91 -13.96 0.19 -15.74
C ILE A 91 -12.98 0.17 -16.90
N PRO A 92 -13.42 -0.18 -18.13
CA PRO A 92 -12.60 -0.05 -19.31
C PRO A 92 -12.46 1.42 -19.70
N ILE A 93 -11.24 1.89 -19.88
CA ILE A 93 -10.92 3.17 -20.49
C ILE A 93 -10.30 2.91 -21.85
N MET A 94 -10.80 3.57 -22.86
CA MET A 94 -10.25 3.46 -24.20
C MET A 94 -8.96 4.27 -24.28
N VAL A 95 -7.84 3.59 -24.46
CA VAL A 95 -6.54 4.19 -24.70
C VAL A 95 -6.13 3.85 -26.12
N GLY A 96 -6.30 4.77 -27.01
CA GLY A 96 -5.95 4.58 -28.41
C GLY A 96 -6.34 5.79 -29.23
N GLY A 97 -5.64 5.98 -30.31
CA GLY A 97 -5.85 7.10 -31.20
C GLY A 97 -5.66 6.69 -32.66
N PRO A 98 -5.86 7.60 -33.59
CA PRO A 98 -5.58 7.34 -34.99
C PRO A 98 -4.09 7.08 -35.17
N ALA A 99 -3.72 5.87 -35.55
CA ALA A 99 -2.39 5.50 -35.99
C ALA A 99 -2.30 5.57 -37.50
N THR A 100 -1.22 6.10 -38.03
CA THR A 100 -0.96 6.11 -39.49
C THR A 100 0.23 5.17 -39.75
N SER A 101 -0.05 4.07 -40.42
CA SER A 101 0.97 3.14 -40.91
C SER A 101 0.81 2.95 -42.40
N GLY A 102 1.86 3.24 -43.20
CA GLY A 102 1.86 3.03 -44.64
C GLY A 102 0.90 3.89 -45.44
N GLY A 103 0.43 5.05 -44.90
CA GLY A 103 -0.52 5.94 -45.60
C GLY A 103 -1.99 5.60 -45.33
N GLU A 104 -2.28 4.52 -44.67
CA GLU A 104 -3.66 4.17 -44.24
C GLU A 104 -3.89 4.57 -42.78
N LYS A 105 -5.07 5.12 -42.51
CA LYS A 105 -5.49 5.48 -41.15
C LYS A 105 -6.12 4.25 -40.52
N HIS A 106 -5.46 3.72 -39.47
CA HIS A 106 -6.03 2.69 -38.63
C HIS A 106 -6.45 3.30 -37.27
N PHE A 107 -7.54 2.80 -36.73
CA PHE A 107 -7.94 3.07 -35.37
C PHE A 107 -7.46 1.89 -34.50
N ASP A 108 -6.37 2.07 -33.77
CA ASP A 108 -5.98 1.12 -32.73
C ASP A 108 -6.79 1.39 -31.47
N ILE A 109 -7.80 0.56 -31.23
CA ILE A 109 -8.59 0.61 -30.00
C ILE A 109 -7.94 -0.36 -29.00
N ASN A 110 -7.39 0.20 -27.94
CA ASN A 110 -6.90 -0.57 -26.79
C ASN A 110 -7.71 -0.17 -25.54
N TYR A 111 -7.91 -1.11 -24.62
CA TYR A 111 -8.62 -0.86 -23.38
C TYR A 111 -7.67 -1.03 -22.19
N GLN A 112 -7.58 -0.01 -21.37
CA GLN A 112 -6.99 -0.08 -20.05
C GLN A 112 -8.11 -0.21 -19.02
N TYR A 113 -7.95 -1.14 -18.06
CA TYR A 113 -8.94 -1.32 -17.01
C TYR A 113 -8.48 -0.66 -15.72
N ILE A 114 -9.36 0.14 -15.11
CA ILE A 114 -9.14 0.78 -13.83
C ILE A 114 -10.11 0.24 -12.79
N ASP A 115 -9.60 -0.16 -11.65
CA ASP A 115 -10.42 -0.61 -10.52
C ASP A 115 -10.96 0.60 -9.77
N VAL A 116 -12.28 0.66 -9.57
CA VAL A 116 -12.98 1.71 -8.82
C VAL A 116 -13.79 1.07 -7.72
N GLY A 117 -13.64 1.57 -6.49
CA GLY A 117 -14.32 1.03 -5.32
C GLY A 117 -13.56 1.26 -4.03
N VAL A 118 -13.65 0.29 -3.12
CA VAL A 118 -13.04 0.34 -1.79
C VAL A 118 -11.98 -0.75 -1.67
N ASN A 119 -10.80 -0.37 -1.22
CA ASN A 119 -9.70 -1.26 -0.89
C ASN A 119 -9.19 -0.89 0.51
N LEU A 120 -9.43 -1.77 1.48
CA LEU A 120 -9.04 -1.62 2.89
C LEU A 120 -8.06 -2.73 3.23
N SER A 121 -6.96 -2.39 3.87
CA SER A 121 -5.95 -3.36 4.31
C SER A 121 -5.46 -2.97 5.69
N ALA A 122 -5.43 -3.94 6.60
CA ALA A 122 -4.98 -3.79 7.98
C ALA A 122 -3.95 -4.87 8.31
N GLY A 123 -2.81 -4.46 8.85
CA GLY A 123 -1.73 -5.37 9.25
C GLY A 123 -0.86 -4.74 10.34
N ASP A 124 0.22 -5.42 10.71
CA ASP A 124 1.12 -4.99 11.78
C ASP A 124 0.36 -4.54 13.04
N VAL A 125 -0.46 -5.47 13.56
CA VAL A 125 -1.39 -5.20 14.64
C VAL A 125 -0.72 -5.51 15.98
N HIS A 126 -0.73 -4.55 16.89
CA HIS A 126 -0.21 -4.77 18.24
C HIS A 126 -0.97 -3.94 19.28
N GLU A 127 -1.02 -4.45 20.50
CA GLU A 127 -1.67 -3.78 21.62
C GLU A 127 -0.73 -2.77 22.29
N VAL A 128 -1.30 -1.62 22.61
CA VAL A 128 -0.64 -0.56 23.40
C VAL A 128 -1.55 -0.20 24.56
N GLY A 129 -1.46 -0.95 25.66
CA GLY A 129 -2.40 -0.85 26.77
C GLY A 129 -3.82 -1.24 26.36
N HIS A 130 -4.77 -0.31 26.42
CA HIS A 130 -6.16 -0.52 25.97
C HIS A 130 -6.42 -0.01 24.55
N LEU A 131 -5.35 0.32 23.83
CA LEU A 131 -5.40 0.79 22.46
C LEU A 131 -4.87 -0.31 21.53
N LEU A 132 -5.31 -0.29 20.29
CA LEU A 132 -4.83 -1.14 19.23
C LEU A 132 -4.10 -0.29 18.19
N ALA A 133 -2.82 -0.55 17.98
CA ALA A 133 -2.04 0.05 16.92
C ALA A 133 -2.10 -0.85 15.69
N ILE A 134 -2.36 -0.26 14.52
CA ILE A 134 -2.59 -0.98 13.26
C ILE A 134 -1.94 -0.20 12.14
N PHE A 135 -1.25 -0.85 11.22
CA PHE A 135 -0.89 -0.26 9.95
C PHE A 135 -2.08 -0.38 8.98
N LEU A 136 -2.67 0.76 8.62
CA LEU A 136 -3.87 0.84 7.80
C LEU A 136 -3.55 1.41 6.42
N LYS A 137 -4.06 0.74 5.37
CA LYS A 137 -4.23 1.30 4.04
C LYS A 137 -5.72 1.36 3.73
N ALA A 138 -6.24 2.54 3.46
CA ALA A 138 -7.61 2.77 3.02
C ALA A 138 -7.57 3.54 1.70
N GLU A 139 -8.15 2.96 0.67
CA GLU A 139 -8.24 3.54 -0.66
C GLU A 139 -9.70 3.46 -1.12
N VAL A 140 -10.28 4.61 -1.43
CA VAL A 140 -11.65 4.71 -1.92
C VAL A 140 -11.65 5.50 -3.21
N SER A 141 -12.15 4.88 -4.26
CA SER A 141 -12.27 5.50 -5.56
C SER A 141 -13.70 5.46 -6.06
N SER A 142 -14.10 6.49 -6.81
CA SER A 142 -15.42 6.63 -7.40
C SER A 142 -15.33 7.28 -8.78
N LEU A 143 -16.35 7.07 -9.60
CA LEU A 143 -16.51 7.84 -10.82
C LEU A 143 -17.00 9.23 -10.48
N GLY A 144 -16.29 10.23 -10.97
CA GLY A 144 -16.77 11.60 -11.00
C GLY A 144 -17.88 11.77 -12.04
N THR A 145 -18.78 12.71 -11.82
CA THR A 145 -19.73 13.13 -12.85
C THR A 145 -18.96 13.76 -14.00
N ALA A 146 -18.96 13.11 -15.18
CA ALA A 146 -18.47 13.73 -16.39
C ALA A 146 -19.31 14.96 -16.68
N SER A 147 -18.68 16.07 -17.06
CA SER A 147 -19.42 17.26 -17.57
C SER A 147 -20.28 16.84 -18.75
N ALA A 148 -21.51 17.25 -18.81
CA ALA A 148 -22.52 16.84 -19.81
C ALA A 148 -22.14 17.09 -21.29
N ASN A 149 -20.98 17.72 -21.54
CA ASN A 149 -20.47 18.05 -22.86
C ASN A 149 -19.19 17.26 -23.24
N ALA A 150 -18.82 16.24 -22.48
CA ALA A 150 -17.53 15.58 -22.70
C ALA A 150 -17.72 14.22 -23.39
N THR A 151 -17.26 14.15 -24.61
CA THR A 151 -16.71 12.93 -25.25
C THR A 151 -15.41 12.47 -24.54
N SER A 152 -15.22 12.82 -23.28
CA SER A 152 -13.98 12.67 -22.53
C SER A 152 -14.02 11.45 -21.62
N ASP A 153 -12.86 10.91 -21.38
CA ASP A 153 -12.60 9.81 -20.45
C ASP A 153 -13.26 10.05 -19.08
N PRO A 154 -13.72 8.99 -18.40
CA PRO A 154 -14.33 9.11 -17.09
C PRO A 154 -13.35 9.71 -16.08
N VAL A 155 -13.78 10.71 -15.34
CA VAL A 155 -13.01 11.25 -14.23
C VAL A 155 -13.06 10.27 -13.05
N ILE A 156 -11.91 9.81 -12.58
CA ILE A 156 -11.83 8.95 -11.41
C ILE A 156 -11.35 9.80 -10.24
N ARG A 157 -12.15 9.83 -9.19
CA ARG A 157 -11.77 10.41 -7.91
C ARG A 157 -11.24 9.33 -7.01
N GLN A 158 -10.07 9.56 -6.43
CA GLN A 158 -9.41 8.61 -5.55
C GLN A 158 -8.94 9.30 -4.29
N ASN A 159 -9.26 8.70 -3.16
CA ASN A 159 -8.79 9.11 -1.84
C ASN A 159 -8.02 7.96 -1.23
N THR A 160 -6.79 8.22 -0.82
CA THR A 160 -5.90 7.20 -0.27
C THR A 160 -5.27 7.68 1.03
N ARG A 161 -5.31 6.82 2.05
CA ARG A 161 -4.56 6.96 3.28
C ARG A 161 -3.71 5.72 3.52
N VAL A 162 -2.44 5.91 3.86
CA VAL A 162 -1.52 4.82 4.24
C VAL A 162 -0.74 5.26 5.48
N GLY A 163 -0.70 4.42 6.49
CA GLY A 163 0.13 4.67 7.68
C GLY A 163 -0.44 4.06 8.96
N PRO A 164 0.30 4.17 10.06
CA PRO A 164 -0.14 3.68 11.36
C PRO A 164 -1.32 4.49 11.90
N VAL A 165 -2.21 3.81 12.60
CA VAL A 165 -3.30 4.38 13.40
C VAL A 165 -3.32 3.71 14.76
N VAL A 166 -3.75 4.46 15.76
CA VAL A 166 -3.96 3.94 17.11
C VAL A 166 -5.42 4.20 17.48
N ILE A 167 -6.15 3.15 17.79
CA ILE A 167 -7.58 3.21 18.04
C ILE A 167 -7.92 2.59 19.39
N PRO A 168 -8.86 3.14 20.16
CA PRO A 168 -9.39 2.50 21.36
C PRO A 168 -10.26 1.28 20.99
N VAL A 169 -10.07 0.19 21.71
CA VAL A 169 -10.91 -1.01 21.53
C VAL A 169 -12.34 -0.69 21.97
N GLY A 170 -13.33 -1.13 21.19
CA GLY A 170 -14.75 -0.97 21.43
C GLY A 170 -15.34 0.41 21.12
N LYS A 171 -14.53 1.34 20.54
CA LYS A 171 -15.02 2.68 20.20
C LYS A 171 -14.77 3.02 18.74
N PRO A 172 -15.78 3.55 18.02
CA PRO A 172 -15.60 4.02 16.65
C PRO A 172 -14.63 5.21 16.63
N THR A 173 -13.65 5.15 15.74
CA THR A 173 -12.62 6.17 15.58
C THR A 173 -12.50 6.56 14.10
N VAL A 174 -12.56 7.84 13.81
CA VAL A 174 -12.29 8.34 12.45
C VAL A 174 -10.80 8.22 12.16
N VAL A 175 -10.47 7.40 11.17
CA VAL A 175 -9.08 7.13 10.77
C VAL A 175 -8.68 7.89 9.52
N PHE A 176 -9.67 8.37 8.76
CA PHE A 176 -9.46 9.16 7.57
C PHE A 176 -10.66 10.08 7.32
N SER A 177 -10.38 11.33 6.96
CA SER A 177 -11.36 12.28 6.47
C SER A 177 -10.74 13.12 5.37
N SER A 178 -11.48 13.36 4.31
CA SER A 178 -11.07 14.17 3.16
C SER A 178 -12.23 15.01 2.69
N ASP A 179 -11.99 16.29 2.51
CA ASP A 179 -12.95 17.20 1.87
C ASP A 179 -12.87 17.05 0.36
N ALA A 180 -13.99 17.19 -0.32
CA ALA A 180 -14.03 17.21 -1.77
C ALA A 180 -13.58 18.60 -2.28
N LEU A 181 -12.57 18.62 -3.15
CA LEU A 181 -12.00 19.88 -3.68
C LEU A 181 -13.01 20.67 -4.54
N GLU A 182 -13.97 19.99 -5.16
CA GLU A 182 -14.91 20.57 -6.14
C GLU A 182 -16.33 20.76 -5.59
N SER A 183 -16.62 20.28 -4.38
CA SER A 183 -17.94 20.35 -3.78
C SER A 183 -17.85 20.54 -2.26
N LYS A 184 -18.92 21.05 -1.67
CA LYS A 184 -19.04 21.19 -0.20
C LYS A 184 -19.37 19.83 0.45
N GLY A 185 -18.61 18.81 0.15
CA GLY A 185 -18.80 17.49 0.70
C GLY A 185 -17.47 16.86 1.02
N GLY A 186 -17.48 15.61 1.43
CA GLY A 186 -16.25 14.90 1.78
C GLY A 186 -16.45 13.41 1.89
N MET A 187 -15.41 12.74 2.31
CA MET A 187 -15.43 11.33 2.62
C MET A 187 -14.80 11.09 3.98
N GLN A 188 -15.37 10.16 4.72
CA GLN A 188 -14.88 9.76 6.02
C GLN A 188 -14.80 8.24 6.11
N VAL A 189 -13.74 7.74 6.71
CA VAL A 189 -13.60 6.34 7.09
C VAL A 189 -13.42 6.27 8.60
N SER A 190 -14.27 5.51 9.26
CA SER A 190 -14.13 5.18 10.66
C SER A 190 -13.92 3.68 10.85
N VAL A 191 -13.29 3.30 11.95
CA VAL A 191 -13.06 1.91 12.31
C VAL A 191 -13.38 1.69 13.79
N THR A 192 -13.96 0.52 14.08
CA THR A 192 -14.16 0.01 15.44
C THR A 192 -13.44 -1.32 15.55
N ALA A 193 -12.58 -1.47 16.57
CA ALA A 193 -11.95 -2.75 16.87
C ALA A 193 -12.69 -3.43 18.03
N THR A 194 -13.05 -4.70 17.85
CA THR A 194 -13.69 -5.52 18.89
C THR A 194 -12.85 -6.76 19.14
N LEU A 195 -12.49 -7.01 20.40
CA LEU A 195 -11.78 -8.23 20.78
C LEU A 195 -12.70 -9.43 20.55
N LEU A 196 -12.15 -10.45 19.88
CA LEU A 196 -12.82 -11.75 19.69
C LEU A 196 -12.34 -12.71 20.78
N GLU A 197 -13.26 -13.31 21.52
CA GLU A 197 -13.00 -14.32 22.57
C GLU A 197 -12.66 -15.68 21.97
#